data_77b8570e76fcd69d0164dba05f881b57
#
_entry.id   77b8570e76fcd69d0164dba05f881b57
#
_cell.length_a   1.000
_cell.length_b   1.000
_cell.length_c   1.000
_cell.angle_alpha   90.00
_cell.angle_beta   90.00
_cell.angle_gamma   90.00
#
_symmetry.space_group_name_H-M   'P 1'
#
loop_
_entity.id
_entity.type
_entity.pdbx_description
1 polymer ?
#
loop_
_entity_poly.entity_id
_entity_poly.type
_entity_poly.pdbx_seq_one_letter_code
_entity_poly.pdbx_strand_id
1 'polypeptide(L)'
;MTKEQLIDVFARFILENSAGDKHFYPKDVEFRGHKVFSIYYTKLYDDYEIHTEAELNTEKEEMDEDYFYHFKDLSFSEISMLFLACTRRK
;
A
#
# COMPACT_ATOMS: atom_id res chain seq x y z
N MET A 1 -9.68 2.99 18.03
CA MET A 1 -8.38 2.86 17.35
C MET A 1 -8.07 4.13 16.57
N THR A 2 -6.90 4.69 16.75
CA THR A 2 -6.46 5.85 15.98
C THR A 2 -5.88 5.43 14.64
N LYS A 3 -5.70 6.40 13.76
CA LYS A 3 -5.05 6.15 12.46
C LYS A 3 -3.64 5.58 12.66
N GLU A 4 -2.89 6.13 13.60
CA GLU A 4 -1.54 5.68 13.91
C GLU A 4 -1.52 4.23 14.40
N GLN A 5 -2.47 3.87 15.24
CA GLN A 5 -2.60 2.49 15.73
C GLN A 5 -2.92 1.54 14.58
N LEU A 6 -3.79 1.96 13.69
CA LEU A 6 -4.14 1.14 12.52
C LEU A 6 -2.94 0.95 11.60
N ILE A 7 -2.17 2.01 11.38
CA ILE A 7 -0.94 1.94 10.58
C ILE A 7 0.05 0.96 11.22
N ASP A 8 0.19 0.98 12.55
CA ASP A 8 1.09 0.07 13.25
C ASP A 8 0.66 -1.38 13.07
N VAL A 9 -0.63 -1.66 13.17
CA VAL A 9 -1.16 -3.02 12.96
C VAL A 9 -0.91 -3.48 11.51
N PHE A 10 -1.19 -2.59 10.56
CA PHE A 10 -0.97 -2.89 9.15
C PHE A 10 0.52 -3.11 8.86
N ALA A 11 1.39 -2.30 9.47
CA ALA A 11 2.83 -2.43 9.31
C ALA A 11 3.32 -3.80 9.77
N ARG A 12 2.82 -4.29 10.90
CA ARG A 12 3.16 -5.63 11.40
C ARG A 12 2.72 -6.71 10.41
N PHE A 13 1.51 -6.56 9.90
CA PHE A 13 1.00 -7.52 8.90
C PHE A 13 1.89 -7.52 7.65
N ILE A 14 2.29 -6.35 7.17
CA ILE A 14 3.17 -6.23 6.01
C ILE A 14 4.51 -6.92 6.28
N LEU A 15 5.11 -6.69 7.44
CA LEU A 15 6.39 -7.30 7.78
C LEU A 15 6.29 -8.82 7.87
N GLU A 16 5.21 -9.34 8.44
CA GLU A 16 5.00 -10.77 8.58
C GLU A 16 4.75 -11.47 7.25
N ASN A 17 4.26 -10.74 6.25
CA ASN A 17 3.87 -11.31 4.97
C ASN A 17 4.71 -10.80 3.80
N SER A 18 5.79 -10.06 4.08
CA SER A 18 6.64 -9.53 3.02
C SER A 18 7.58 -10.61 2.48
N ALA A 19 8.00 -10.40 1.23
CA ALA A 19 9.00 -11.24 0.60
C ALA A 19 10.40 -10.91 1.14
N GLY A 20 11.42 -11.61 0.65
CA GLY A 20 12.79 -11.39 1.08
C GLY A 20 13.32 -9.98 0.84
N ASP A 21 12.73 -9.26 -0.11
CA ASP A 21 13.05 -7.86 -0.41
C ASP A 21 12.30 -6.87 0.51
N LYS A 22 11.55 -7.38 1.49
CA LYS A 22 10.73 -6.62 2.44
C LYS A 22 9.56 -5.89 1.78
N HIS A 23 9.21 -6.28 0.56
CA HIS A 23 8.02 -5.79 -0.13
C HIS A 23 6.88 -6.78 0.08
N PHE A 24 5.69 -6.26 0.32
CA PHE A 24 4.47 -7.06 0.40
C PHE A 24 3.75 -6.97 -0.94
N TYR A 25 3.46 -8.12 -1.53
CA TYR A 25 2.78 -8.22 -2.82
C TYR A 25 1.39 -8.81 -2.61
N PRO A 26 0.36 -7.96 -2.43
CA PRO A 26 -1.00 -8.47 -2.21
C PRO A 26 -1.57 -9.09 -3.48
N LYS A 27 -2.51 -10.03 -3.30
CA LYS A 27 -3.22 -10.66 -4.42
C LYS A 27 -4.63 -10.10 -4.50
N ASP A 28 -5.04 -9.72 -5.71
CA ASP A 28 -6.42 -9.32 -5.98
C ASP A 28 -6.91 -8.19 -5.07
N VAL A 29 -6.04 -7.25 -4.79
CA VAL A 29 -6.36 -6.08 -3.99
C VAL A 29 -6.35 -4.86 -4.90
N GLU A 30 -7.42 -4.08 -4.86
CA GLU A 30 -7.52 -2.83 -5.60
C GLU A 30 -7.53 -1.65 -4.64
N PHE A 31 -6.97 -0.55 -5.08
CA PHE A 31 -6.99 0.71 -4.36
C PHE A 31 -7.23 1.84 -5.35
N ARG A 32 -8.30 2.61 -5.12
CA ARG A 32 -8.72 3.71 -5.99
C ARG A 32 -8.86 3.29 -7.46
N GLY A 33 -9.39 2.09 -7.66
CA GLY A 33 -9.67 1.57 -9.01
C GLY A 33 -8.49 0.93 -9.72
N HIS A 34 -7.34 0.83 -9.07
CA HIS A 34 -6.16 0.22 -9.64
C HIS A 34 -5.66 -0.93 -8.76
N LYS A 35 -5.21 -1.99 -9.40
CA LYS A 35 -4.69 -3.13 -8.68
C LYS A 35 -3.39 -2.75 -7.97
N VAL A 36 -3.28 -3.14 -6.69
CA VAL A 36 -2.08 -2.87 -5.90
C VAL A 36 -0.98 -3.84 -6.30
N PHE A 37 0.18 -3.29 -6.65
CA PHE A 37 1.35 -4.09 -7.02
C PHE A 37 2.18 -4.45 -5.79
N SER A 38 2.54 -3.45 -4.98
CA SER A 38 3.34 -3.70 -3.78
C SER A 38 3.14 -2.61 -2.73
N ILE A 39 3.41 -2.97 -1.49
CA ILE A 39 3.40 -2.05 -0.36
C ILE A 39 4.69 -2.28 0.41
N TYR A 40 5.45 -1.22 0.70
CA TYR A 40 6.69 -1.33 1.44
C TYR A 40 7.02 -0.04 2.16
N TYR A 41 7.89 -0.14 3.18
CA TYR A 41 8.34 1.02 3.93
C TYR A 41 9.48 1.72 3.19
N THR A 42 9.44 3.04 3.14
CA THR A 42 10.50 3.84 2.54
C THR A 42 11.06 4.82 3.58
N LYS A 43 12.37 4.81 3.73
CA LYS A 43 13.06 5.71 4.67
C LYS A 43 13.00 7.16 4.21
N LEU A 44 12.91 7.39 2.91
CA LEU A 44 12.87 8.73 2.36
C LEU A 44 11.70 9.54 2.91
N TYR A 45 10.55 8.89 3.04
CA TYR A 45 9.34 9.53 3.54
C TYR A 45 8.97 9.12 4.96
N ASP A 46 9.72 8.17 5.53
CA ASP A 46 9.43 7.58 6.84
C ASP A 46 7.97 7.12 6.91
N ASP A 47 7.55 6.37 5.91
CA ASP A 47 6.17 5.95 5.76
C ASP A 47 6.09 4.73 4.83
N TYR A 48 4.92 4.10 4.78
CA TYR A 48 4.63 3.03 3.85
C TYR A 48 4.12 3.60 2.53
N GLU A 49 4.61 3.04 1.45
CA GLU A 49 4.29 3.47 0.09
C GLU A 49 3.52 2.36 -0.61
N ILE A 50 2.40 2.74 -1.25
CA ILE A 50 1.55 1.82 -2.00
C ILE A 50 1.77 2.08 -3.48
N HIS A 51 2.23 1.06 -4.20
CA HIS A 51 2.40 1.13 -5.65
C HIS A 51 1.29 0.36 -6.34
N THR A 52 0.69 0.95 -7.36
CA THR A 52 -0.39 0.32 -8.12
C THR A 52 0.09 -0.02 -9.53
N GLU A 53 -0.65 -0.92 -10.20
CA GLU A 53 -0.33 -1.31 -11.57
C GLU A 53 -0.51 -0.17 -12.58
N ALA A 54 -1.22 0.90 -12.20
CA ALA A 54 -1.33 2.07 -13.05
C ALA A 54 0.05 2.66 -13.38
N GLU A 55 0.97 2.62 -12.42
CA GLU A 55 2.35 3.08 -12.60
C GLU A 55 3.06 2.27 -13.69
N LEU A 56 2.81 0.95 -13.73
CA LEU A 56 3.47 0.06 -14.68
C LEU A 56 2.95 0.20 -16.10
N ASN A 57 1.73 0.72 -16.24
CA ASN A 57 1.04 0.80 -17.53
C ASN A 57 1.17 2.17 -18.19
N THR A 58 1.91 3.10 -17.60
CA THR A 58 2.08 4.42 -18.19
C THR A 58 3.19 4.40 -19.20
N GLU A 59 2.88 4.84 -20.43
CA GLU A 59 3.85 5.02 -21.49
C GLU A 59 4.56 6.37 -21.36
N LYS A 60 4.16 7.20 -20.41
CA LYS A 60 4.71 8.52 -20.21
C LYS A 60 5.93 8.45 -19.31
N GLU A 61 6.97 9.17 -19.69
CA GLU A 61 8.19 9.25 -18.92
C GLU A 61 8.03 10.03 -17.61
N GLU A 62 6.93 10.77 -17.48
CA GLU A 62 6.64 11.52 -16.27
C GLU A 62 5.93 10.63 -15.29
N MET A 63 6.57 10.40 -14.14
CA MET A 63 5.93 9.70 -13.04
C MET A 63 4.91 10.66 -12.42
N ASP A 64 3.65 10.36 -12.68
CA ASP A 64 2.56 11.09 -12.06
C ASP A 64 2.47 10.62 -10.61
N GLU A 65 2.49 11.56 -9.67
CA GLU A 65 2.38 11.27 -8.24
C GLU A 65 1.08 10.55 -7.89
N ASP A 66 0.11 10.51 -8.80
CA ASP A 66 -1.18 9.85 -8.61
C ASP A 66 -1.11 8.32 -8.62
N TYR A 67 0.05 7.74 -8.93
CA TYR A 67 0.17 6.28 -9.05
C TYR A 67 0.71 5.60 -7.80
N PHE A 68 1.27 6.35 -6.88
CA PHE A 68 1.64 5.80 -5.59
C PHE A 68 1.15 6.71 -4.47
N TYR A 69 0.87 6.07 -3.34
CA TYR A 69 0.23 6.71 -2.21
C TYR A 69 1.00 6.39 -0.94
N HIS A 70 0.97 7.30 0.02
CA HIS A 70 1.60 7.11 1.31
C HIS A 70 0.52 6.99 2.39
N PHE A 71 0.75 6.12 3.37
CA PHE A 71 -0.24 5.89 4.44
C PHE A 71 -0.61 7.18 5.16
N LYS A 72 0.37 8.06 5.39
CA LYS A 72 0.11 9.32 6.09
C LYS A 72 -0.85 10.24 5.37
N ASP A 73 -0.94 10.10 4.05
CA ASP A 73 -1.82 10.92 3.22
C ASP A 73 -3.21 10.34 3.06
N LEU A 74 -3.44 9.14 3.58
CA LEU A 74 -4.73 8.46 3.45
C LEU A 74 -5.57 8.68 4.69
N SER A 75 -6.90 8.61 4.52
CA SER A 75 -7.81 8.66 5.65
C SER A 75 -7.80 7.33 6.40
N PHE A 76 -8.28 7.36 7.64
CA PHE A 76 -8.48 6.15 8.43
C PHE A 76 -9.35 5.15 7.66
N SER A 77 -10.41 5.62 7.03
CA SER A 77 -11.34 4.78 6.26
C SER A 77 -10.63 4.09 5.09
N GLU A 78 -9.81 4.82 4.35
CA GLU A 78 -9.09 4.24 3.23
C GLU A 78 -8.07 3.18 3.68
N ILE A 79 -7.33 3.46 4.75
CA ILE A 79 -6.37 2.50 5.28
C ILE A 79 -7.08 1.26 5.80
N SER A 80 -8.21 1.44 6.50
CA SER A 80 -9.01 0.33 7.02
C SER A 80 -9.53 -0.56 5.90
N MET A 81 -10.05 0.03 4.84
CA MET A 81 -10.54 -0.74 3.69
C MET A 81 -9.42 -1.51 3.00
N LEU A 82 -8.27 -0.87 2.84
CA LEU A 82 -7.11 -1.53 2.23
C LEU A 82 -6.62 -2.69 3.10
N PHE A 83 -6.54 -2.48 4.41
CA PHE A 83 -6.13 -3.52 5.35
C PHE A 83 -7.06 -4.73 5.29
N LEU A 84 -8.37 -4.49 5.29
CA LEU A 84 -9.35 -5.57 5.20
C LEU A 84 -9.20 -6.33 3.88
N ALA A 85 -8.97 -5.63 2.78
CA ALA A 85 -8.77 -6.28 1.49
C ALA A 85 -7.52 -7.15 1.49
N CYS A 86 -6.43 -6.68 2.11
CA CYS A 86 -5.18 -7.42 2.18
C CYS A 86 -5.26 -8.64 3.09
N THR A 87 -6.11 -8.60 4.12
CA THR A 87 -6.24 -9.69 5.08
C THR A 87 -7.36 -10.67 4.73
N ARG A 88 -8.16 -10.35 3.72
CA ARG A 88 -9.26 -11.20 3.32
C ARG A 88 -8.73 -12.53 2.79
N ARG A 89 -9.21 -13.61 3.38
CA ARG A 89 -8.90 -14.98 2.93
C ARG A 89 -10.05 -15.50 2.08
N LYS A 90 -9.71 -16.08 0.97
CA LYS A 90 -10.69 -16.76 0.14
C LYS A 90 -10.75 -18.23 0.52
#